data_fd559e9af64842ce2500cab54ba9544d
#
_entry.id   fd559e9af64842ce2500cab54ba9544d
#
_cell.length_a   1.000
_cell.length_b   1.000
_cell.length_c   1.000
_cell.angle_alpha   90.00
_cell.angle_beta   90.00
_cell.angle_gamma   90.00
#
_symmetry.space_group_name_H-M   'P 1'
#
loop_
_entity.id
_entity.type
_entity.pdbx_description
1 polymer ?
#
loop_
_entity_poly.entity_id
_entity_poly.type
_entity_poly.pdbx_seq_one_letter_code
_entity_poly.pdbx_strand_id
1 'polypeptide(L)'
;MIFGRHSVLKRGCSTWNPQQVPQAEFQARLDAVRQEMGRRNLDALVIYGDNYSFADLCYLTNYFPKVRGGIAVVPRDGAISLLLNIGSRDVPFAKTLTWVDDVRASNQVGGDGAKLLKEKGFDKAKIGLADSGQGFPLPQLEEMKSSLPQVAWQDCHSMIQPQRLVKTAQELSAMREAGGVLKEVCDGARDFIRPGRKEYEIVADIDRLARDKGAEDIRILTGEKRLNPPSFKQAANIGDHWAVYLAVQHERYWAEAGRTFILANDAKLKDAYTRAQEIITAMANQLKPGGAVAAIDEIAQRELGEFYATASVYGLANGIGLNQWEAPFLNEDDARQVGAASVGATTLNEHMTLALRVIFETEGKLVLFGDSFEVTASGAKSLLQDK
;
A
#
# COMPACT_ATOMS: atom_id res chain seq x y z
N MET A 1 0.72 24.67 -22.54
CA MET A 1 0.85 23.51 -21.63
C MET A 1 0.30 22.30 -22.36
N ILE A 2 1.01 21.18 -22.38
CA ILE A 2 0.50 19.95 -23.01
C ILE A 2 -0.14 19.12 -21.89
N PHE A 3 -1.43 19.32 -21.65
CA PHE A 3 -2.17 18.70 -20.53
C PHE A 3 -2.03 17.18 -20.48
N GLY A 4 -2.11 16.47 -21.60
CA GLY A 4 -2.01 15.01 -21.62
C GLY A 4 -0.68 14.41 -21.17
N ARG A 5 0.36 15.24 -20.94
CA ARG A 5 1.67 14.83 -20.40
C ARG A 5 1.87 15.25 -18.95
N HIS A 6 0.88 15.88 -18.35
CA HIS A 6 0.99 16.34 -16.98
C HIS A 6 0.90 15.14 -16.03
N SER A 7 1.88 14.98 -15.13
CA SER A 7 1.96 13.82 -14.23
C SER A 7 0.76 13.70 -13.30
N VAL A 8 0.22 14.83 -12.84
CA VAL A 8 -0.96 14.89 -11.95
C VAL A 8 -2.25 14.46 -12.65
N LEU A 9 -2.36 14.63 -13.98
CA LEU A 9 -3.56 14.30 -14.73
C LEU A 9 -3.64 12.83 -15.15
N LYS A 10 -2.57 12.06 -15.02
CA LYS A 10 -2.56 10.66 -15.48
C LYS A 10 -3.25 9.69 -14.53
N ARG A 11 -3.29 10.01 -13.24
CA ARG A 11 -4.00 9.23 -12.20
C ARG A 11 -4.51 10.22 -11.17
N GLY A 12 -5.74 10.14 -10.75
CA GLY A 12 -6.27 11.03 -9.73
C GLY A 12 -5.33 11.14 -8.52
N CYS A 13 -4.64 12.26 -8.41
CA CYS A 13 -3.84 12.61 -7.24
C CYS A 13 -4.63 13.63 -6.44
N SER A 14 -4.79 13.41 -5.15
CA SER A 14 -5.30 14.42 -4.23
C SER A 14 -4.18 15.35 -3.80
N THR A 15 -4.49 16.60 -3.63
CA THR A 15 -3.58 17.55 -2.95
C THR A 15 -3.36 17.09 -1.50
N TRP A 16 -2.20 17.42 -0.92
CA TRP A 16 -1.99 17.19 0.50
C TRP A 16 -2.99 17.97 1.33
N ASN A 17 -3.63 17.27 2.27
CA ASN A 17 -4.57 17.86 3.23
C ASN A 17 -3.88 18.00 4.60
N PRO A 18 -3.41 19.21 4.98
CA PRO A 18 -2.70 19.42 6.24
C PRO A 18 -3.58 19.32 7.49
N GLN A 19 -4.91 19.33 7.34
CA GLN A 19 -5.84 19.11 8.47
C GLN A 19 -5.94 17.63 8.80
N GLN A 20 -5.85 16.77 7.80
CA GLN A 20 -5.96 15.33 7.96
C GLN A 20 -4.61 14.67 8.28
N VAL A 21 -3.55 15.08 7.57
CA VAL A 21 -2.17 14.66 7.86
C VAL A 21 -1.30 15.91 8.06
N PRO A 22 -1.18 16.42 9.28
CA PRO A 22 -0.49 17.68 9.56
C PRO A 22 1.04 17.54 9.34
N GLN A 23 1.69 18.65 9.02
CA GLN A 23 3.15 18.69 8.86
C GLN A 23 3.90 18.17 10.09
N ALA A 24 3.34 18.39 11.29
CA ALA A 24 3.92 17.90 12.55
C ALA A 24 4.06 16.37 12.58
N GLU A 25 3.16 15.64 11.93
CA GLU A 25 3.25 14.19 11.79
C GLU A 25 4.48 13.78 10.97
N PHE A 26 4.70 14.44 9.82
CA PHE A 26 5.88 14.18 9.00
C PHE A 26 7.17 14.58 9.71
N GLN A 27 7.13 15.65 10.49
CA GLN A 27 8.29 16.07 11.30
C GLN A 27 8.64 15.00 12.36
N ALA A 28 7.66 14.44 13.05
CA ALA A 28 7.87 13.38 14.03
C ALA A 28 8.47 12.12 13.38
N ARG A 29 7.97 11.73 12.19
CA ARG A 29 8.54 10.62 11.41
C ARG A 29 9.98 10.89 10.98
N LEU A 30 10.24 12.11 10.53
CA LEU A 30 11.59 12.54 10.13
C LEU A 30 12.56 12.51 11.30
N ASP A 31 12.13 12.96 12.49
CA ASP A 31 12.95 12.95 13.70
C ASP A 31 13.26 11.51 14.15
N ALA A 32 12.31 10.58 14.04
CA ALA A 32 12.55 9.16 14.31
C ALA A 32 13.57 8.54 13.34
N VAL A 33 13.46 8.86 12.04
CA VAL A 33 14.45 8.43 11.03
C VAL A 33 15.83 9.02 11.32
N ARG A 34 15.92 10.28 11.71
CA ARG A 34 17.18 10.95 12.08
C ARG A 34 17.84 10.34 13.31
N GLN A 35 17.06 9.93 14.29
CA GLN A 35 17.59 9.17 15.44
C GLN A 35 18.23 7.85 15.00
N GLU A 36 17.60 7.13 14.08
CA GLU A 36 18.17 5.89 13.55
C GLU A 36 19.40 6.17 12.66
N MET A 37 19.39 7.25 11.89
CA MET A 37 20.59 7.74 11.18
C MET A 37 21.75 8.01 12.15
N GLY A 38 21.46 8.63 13.29
CA GLY A 38 22.46 8.87 14.35
C GLY A 38 23.07 7.57 14.90
N ARG A 39 22.25 6.55 15.16
CA ARG A 39 22.73 5.22 15.63
C ARG A 39 23.65 4.54 14.60
N ARG A 40 23.40 4.76 13.30
CA ARG A 40 24.22 4.22 12.19
C ARG A 40 25.37 5.12 11.77
N ASN A 41 25.52 6.28 12.40
CA ASN A 41 26.50 7.32 12.04
C ASN A 41 26.36 7.78 10.58
N LEU A 42 25.12 7.94 10.08
CA LEU A 42 24.85 8.47 8.76
C LEU A 42 24.75 10.00 8.80
N ASP A 43 25.34 10.67 7.80
CA ASP A 43 25.25 12.13 7.64
C ASP A 43 24.04 12.53 6.82
N ALA A 44 23.67 11.67 5.87
CA ALA A 44 22.45 11.82 5.05
C ALA A 44 21.85 10.45 4.70
N LEU A 45 20.57 10.47 4.31
CA LEU A 45 19.86 9.33 3.77
C LEU A 45 19.28 9.72 2.40
N VAL A 46 19.47 8.88 1.42
CA VAL A 46 18.81 8.98 0.10
C VAL A 46 17.75 7.90 0.05
N ILE A 47 16.49 8.32 -0.20
CA ILE A 47 15.35 7.43 -0.28
C ILE A 47 14.81 7.52 -1.71
N TYR A 48 14.83 6.40 -2.44
CA TYR A 48 14.21 6.32 -3.75
C TYR A 48 12.75 5.91 -3.62
N GLY A 49 11.91 6.39 -4.54
CA GLY A 49 10.54 5.91 -4.69
C GLY A 49 10.03 6.09 -6.11
N ASP A 50 9.23 5.16 -6.56
CA ASP A 50 8.50 5.21 -7.82
C ASP A 50 7.03 4.79 -7.64
N ASN A 51 6.31 4.50 -8.72
CA ASN A 51 4.90 4.11 -8.65
C ASN A 51 4.64 2.71 -8.06
N TYR A 52 5.67 1.90 -7.84
CA TYR A 52 5.59 0.59 -7.18
C TYR A 52 6.20 0.64 -5.79
N SER A 53 7.38 1.22 -5.67
CA SER A 53 8.20 1.28 -4.46
C SER A 53 8.20 2.69 -3.89
N PHE A 54 7.04 3.16 -3.45
CA PHE A 54 6.87 4.57 -3.05
C PHE A 54 6.73 4.77 -1.54
N ALA A 55 6.46 3.71 -0.80
CA ALA A 55 5.96 3.86 0.55
C ALA A 55 6.93 4.57 1.50
N ASP A 56 8.24 4.29 1.43
CA ASP A 56 9.24 4.95 2.27
C ASP A 56 9.40 6.43 1.91
N LEU A 57 9.40 6.75 0.60
CA LEU A 57 9.40 8.14 0.13
C LEU A 57 8.15 8.88 0.60
N CYS A 58 6.98 8.28 0.39
CA CYS A 58 5.69 8.85 0.76
C CYS A 58 5.55 9.03 2.27
N TYR A 59 6.04 8.08 3.07
CA TYR A 59 6.01 8.11 4.53
C TYR A 59 6.62 9.40 5.11
N LEU A 60 7.75 9.85 4.53
CA LEU A 60 8.43 11.05 4.99
C LEU A 60 8.00 12.33 4.27
N THR A 61 7.46 12.24 3.06
CA THR A 61 7.25 13.43 2.21
C THR A 61 5.80 13.66 1.82
N ASN A 62 4.90 12.72 2.05
CA ASN A 62 3.56 12.64 1.46
C ASN A 62 3.53 12.58 -0.07
N TYR A 63 4.69 12.68 -0.73
CA TYR A 63 4.75 12.62 -2.19
C TYR A 63 4.60 11.18 -2.69
N PHE A 64 3.61 10.96 -3.53
CA PHE A 64 3.41 9.68 -4.20
C PHE A 64 3.72 9.81 -5.71
N PRO A 65 4.81 9.20 -6.21
CA PRO A 65 5.16 9.28 -7.62
C PRO A 65 4.23 8.40 -8.47
N LYS A 66 3.23 9.02 -9.09
CA LYS A 66 2.23 8.30 -9.92
C LYS A 66 2.74 7.90 -11.32
N VAL A 67 3.84 8.48 -11.79
CA VAL A 67 4.32 8.27 -13.19
C VAL A 67 5.76 7.82 -13.27
N ARG A 68 6.64 8.45 -12.52
CA ARG A 68 8.08 8.22 -12.52
C ARG A 68 8.59 8.31 -11.10
N GLY A 69 9.84 7.88 -10.91
CA GLY A 69 10.46 7.91 -9.60
C GLY A 69 11.07 9.28 -9.24
N GLY A 70 11.61 9.31 -8.05
CA GLY A 70 12.36 10.42 -7.49
C GLY A 70 13.12 9.99 -6.25
N ILE A 71 13.88 10.90 -5.69
CA ILE A 71 14.58 10.70 -4.43
C ILE A 71 14.23 11.80 -3.42
N ALA A 72 14.19 11.43 -2.14
CA ALA A 72 14.33 12.36 -1.04
C ALA A 72 15.79 12.32 -0.55
N VAL A 73 16.40 13.48 -0.39
CA VAL A 73 17.66 13.64 0.33
C VAL A 73 17.34 14.15 1.71
N VAL A 74 17.56 13.32 2.71
CA VAL A 74 17.30 13.59 4.12
C VAL A 74 18.64 13.81 4.84
N PRO A 75 19.04 15.06 5.12
CA PRO A 75 20.18 15.35 5.99
C PRO A 75 19.89 14.91 7.42
N ARG A 76 20.94 14.50 8.18
CA ARG A 76 20.80 14.31 9.62
C ARG A 76 20.34 15.61 10.30
N ASP A 77 20.86 16.75 9.83
CA ASP A 77 20.46 18.07 10.28
C ASP A 77 20.14 18.96 9.07
N GLY A 78 19.02 19.70 9.13
CA GLY A 78 18.61 20.61 8.07
C GLY A 78 17.40 20.16 7.26
N ALA A 79 17.11 20.88 6.17
CA ALA A 79 15.91 20.67 5.38
C ALA A 79 16.03 19.47 4.43
N ILE A 80 14.96 18.69 4.33
CA ILE A 80 14.77 17.64 3.34
C ILE A 80 14.58 18.25 1.95
N SER A 81 15.09 17.57 0.92
CA SER A 81 14.87 17.94 -0.49
C SER A 81 14.28 16.79 -1.27
N LEU A 82 13.34 17.10 -2.16
CA LEU A 82 12.78 16.18 -3.14
C LEU A 82 13.33 16.46 -4.53
N LEU A 83 13.94 15.50 -5.16
CA LEU A 83 14.39 15.53 -6.55
C LEU A 83 13.57 14.54 -7.37
N LEU A 84 12.70 15.05 -8.24
CA LEU A 84 11.66 14.25 -8.89
C LEU A 84 11.92 14.15 -10.40
N ASN A 85 11.73 12.98 -10.98
CA ASN A 85 11.81 12.79 -12.43
C ASN A 85 10.56 13.36 -13.13
N ILE A 86 10.46 14.68 -13.12
CA ILE A 86 9.37 15.47 -13.72
C ILE A 86 9.97 16.66 -14.49
N GLY A 87 9.16 17.28 -15.35
CA GLY A 87 9.55 18.56 -15.98
C GLY A 87 9.46 19.73 -14.99
N SER A 88 10.28 20.76 -15.19
CA SER A 88 10.27 21.96 -14.32
C SER A 88 8.90 22.64 -14.24
N ARG A 89 8.10 22.58 -15.30
CA ARG A 89 6.70 23.06 -15.34
C ARG A 89 5.77 22.33 -14.38
N ASP A 90 6.13 21.10 -13.97
CA ASP A 90 5.30 20.24 -13.11
C ASP A 90 5.61 20.44 -11.60
N VAL A 91 6.70 21.18 -11.29
CA VAL A 91 7.10 21.45 -9.90
C VAL A 91 6.00 22.16 -9.07
N PRO A 92 5.29 23.20 -9.58
CA PRO A 92 4.21 23.82 -8.83
C PRO A 92 3.10 22.83 -8.42
N PHE A 93 2.78 21.86 -9.29
CA PHE A 93 1.80 20.82 -8.96
C PHE A 93 2.37 19.78 -7.98
N ALA A 94 3.63 19.37 -8.15
CA ALA A 94 4.28 18.47 -7.20
C ALA A 94 4.27 19.05 -5.77
N LYS A 95 4.47 20.36 -5.63
CA LYS A 95 4.41 21.06 -4.34
C LYS A 95 3.03 21.03 -3.67
N THR A 96 1.95 20.84 -4.42
CA THR A 96 0.62 20.66 -3.81
C THR A 96 0.40 19.27 -3.20
N LEU A 97 1.29 18.33 -3.47
CA LEU A 97 1.18 16.93 -3.03
C LEU A 97 2.05 16.61 -1.80
N THR A 98 2.88 17.55 -1.38
CA THR A 98 3.91 17.33 -0.34
C THR A 98 4.05 18.56 0.56
N TRP A 99 4.49 18.33 1.79
CA TRP A 99 4.85 19.38 2.73
C TRP A 99 6.30 19.90 2.53
N VAL A 100 7.08 19.24 1.68
CA VAL A 100 8.49 19.58 1.44
C VAL A 100 8.59 20.83 0.58
N ASP A 101 9.32 21.84 1.06
CA ASP A 101 9.49 23.10 0.33
C ASP A 101 10.47 23.01 -0.84
N ASP A 102 11.61 22.30 -0.64
CA ASP A 102 12.66 22.13 -1.68
C ASP A 102 12.31 20.98 -2.61
N VAL A 103 11.47 21.27 -3.61
CA VAL A 103 11.08 20.32 -4.67
C VAL A 103 11.74 20.73 -5.97
N ARG A 104 12.53 19.83 -6.55
CA ARG A 104 13.33 20.06 -7.77
C ARG A 104 12.94 19.06 -8.86
N ALA A 105 12.93 19.55 -10.11
CA ALA A 105 12.76 18.70 -11.28
C ALA A 105 14.10 18.12 -11.73
N SER A 106 14.09 16.90 -12.25
CA SER A 106 15.23 16.21 -12.82
C SER A 106 14.80 15.35 -14.01
N ASN A 107 15.66 15.27 -15.01
CA ASN A 107 15.56 14.28 -16.09
C ASN A 107 16.47 13.06 -15.83
N GLN A 108 17.45 13.19 -14.94
CA GLN A 108 18.45 12.18 -14.57
C GLN A 108 18.69 12.22 -13.06
N VAL A 109 17.84 11.51 -12.32
CA VAL A 109 17.85 11.54 -10.85
C VAL A 109 19.20 11.13 -10.25
N GLY A 110 19.94 10.23 -10.92
CA GLY A 110 21.27 9.81 -10.48
C GLY A 110 22.28 10.96 -10.47
N GLY A 111 22.53 11.54 -11.65
CA GLY A 111 23.52 12.63 -11.82
C GLY A 111 23.11 13.92 -11.10
N ASP A 112 21.82 14.29 -11.15
CA ASP A 112 21.33 15.48 -10.48
C ASP A 112 21.24 15.28 -8.94
N GLY A 113 20.99 14.04 -8.49
CA GLY A 113 21.09 13.68 -7.08
C GLY A 113 22.51 13.82 -6.54
N ALA A 114 23.51 13.39 -7.31
CA ALA A 114 24.91 13.61 -6.96
C ALA A 114 25.27 15.10 -6.84
N LYS A 115 24.77 15.95 -7.76
CA LYS A 115 24.95 17.40 -7.68
C LYS A 115 24.30 17.98 -6.43
N LEU A 116 23.07 17.56 -6.12
CA LEU A 116 22.36 17.99 -4.92
C LEU A 116 23.08 17.59 -3.62
N LEU A 117 23.63 16.38 -3.57
CA LEU A 117 24.43 15.92 -2.43
C LEU A 117 25.70 16.75 -2.27
N LYS A 118 26.41 17.08 -3.37
CA LYS A 118 27.58 17.99 -3.34
C LYS A 118 27.20 19.40 -2.89
N GLU A 119 26.10 19.95 -3.42
CA GLU A 119 25.58 21.28 -3.03
C GLU A 119 25.32 21.36 -1.51
N LYS A 120 24.85 20.26 -0.93
CA LYS A 120 24.60 20.14 0.52
C LYS A 120 25.87 19.78 1.35
N GLY A 121 27.01 19.60 0.73
CA GLY A 121 28.28 19.31 1.42
C GLY A 121 28.47 17.83 1.78
N PHE A 122 27.77 16.92 1.12
CA PHE A 122 27.83 15.47 1.40
C PHE A 122 28.77 14.70 0.45
N ASP A 123 29.68 15.34 -0.22
CA ASP A 123 30.60 14.71 -1.17
C ASP A 123 31.66 13.77 -0.55
N LYS A 124 31.84 13.81 0.79
CA LYS A 124 32.74 12.96 1.57
C LYS A 124 32.03 12.31 2.76
N ALA A 125 30.70 12.35 2.76
CA ALA A 125 29.86 11.92 3.87
C ALA A 125 29.65 10.41 3.89
N LYS A 126 29.09 9.89 4.97
CA LYS A 126 28.51 8.56 5.06
C LYS A 126 27.02 8.65 4.75
N ILE A 127 26.60 8.07 3.62
CA ILE A 127 25.24 8.19 3.11
C ILE A 127 24.55 6.83 3.10
N GLY A 128 23.38 6.75 3.72
CA GLY A 128 22.50 5.61 3.64
C GLY A 128 21.69 5.62 2.34
N LEU A 129 21.45 4.45 1.77
CA LEU A 129 20.52 4.23 0.66
C LEU A 129 19.34 3.42 1.18
N ALA A 130 18.18 4.06 1.33
CA ALA A 130 16.92 3.43 1.62
C ALA A 130 16.10 3.38 0.33
N ASP A 131 16.10 2.23 -0.30
CA ASP A 131 15.15 1.92 -1.36
C ASP A 131 14.35 0.69 -0.93
N SER A 132 13.28 0.41 -1.60
CA SER A 132 12.52 -0.81 -1.38
C SER A 132 13.19 -2.07 -1.98
N GLY A 133 14.49 -1.99 -2.26
CA GLY A 133 15.33 -3.09 -2.74
C GLY A 133 15.20 -3.41 -4.22
N GLN A 134 14.25 -2.83 -4.92
CA GLN A 134 13.99 -3.15 -6.33
C GLN A 134 13.75 -1.90 -7.20
N GLY A 135 13.67 -0.73 -6.60
CA GLY A 135 13.13 0.45 -7.27
C GLY A 135 14.16 1.35 -7.95
N PHE A 136 15.31 1.59 -7.33
CA PHE A 136 16.25 2.57 -7.89
C PHE A 136 16.93 2.01 -9.15
N PRO A 137 16.69 2.60 -10.33
CA PRO A 137 17.27 2.11 -11.57
C PRO A 137 18.79 2.04 -11.49
N LEU A 138 19.36 0.85 -11.69
CA LEU A 138 20.79 0.59 -11.51
C LEU A 138 21.70 1.59 -12.23
N PRO A 139 21.48 1.97 -13.51
CA PRO A 139 22.32 2.94 -14.17
C PRO A 139 22.35 4.31 -13.50
N GLN A 140 21.22 4.75 -12.93
CA GLN A 140 21.14 6.03 -12.22
C GLN A 140 21.81 5.97 -10.84
N LEU A 141 21.69 4.84 -10.15
CA LEU A 141 22.38 4.60 -8.89
C LEU A 141 23.90 4.54 -9.09
N GLU A 142 24.37 3.86 -10.14
CA GLU A 142 25.78 3.79 -10.50
C GLU A 142 26.33 5.18 -10.90
N GLU A 143 25.57 5.97 -11.67
CA GLU A 143 25.91 7.35 -12.01
C GLU A 143 26.07 8.21 -10.74
N MET A 144 25.14 8.10 -9.79
CA MET A 144 25.22 8.82 -8.51
C MET A 144 26.47 8.42 -7.74
N LYS A 145 26.72 7.12 -7.59
CA LYS A 145 27.88 6.62 -6.83
C LYS A 145 29.20 6.98 -7.48
N SER A 146 29.33 6.82 -8.80
CA SER A 146 30.57 7.18 -9.53
C SER A 146 30.86 8.67 -9.52
N SER A 147 29.82 9.52 -9.50
CA SER A 147 29.95 10.97 -9.36
C SER A 147 30.39 11.42 -7.96
N LEU A 148 30.32 10.54 -6.95
CA LEU A 148 30.64 10.80 -5.54
C LEU A 148 31.62 9.73 -5.00
N PRO A 149 32.85 9.64 -5.54
CA PRO A 149 33.77 8.54 -5.25
C PRO A 149 34.33 8.56 -3.79
N GLN A 150 34.17 9.64 -3.05
CA GLN A 150 34.61 9.77 -1.66
C GLN A 150 33.51 9.51 -0.65
N VAL A 151 32.26 9.28 -1.09
CA VAL A 151 31.13 8.96 -0.22
C VAL A 151 31.20 7.52 0.22
N ALA A 152 31.02 7.30 1.53
CA ALA A 152 30.84 5.96 2.10
C ALA A 152 29.36 5.58 2.03
N TRP A 153 28.99 4.81 1.01
CA TRP A 153 27.64 4.34 0.81
C TRP A 153 27.32 3.15 1.74
N GLN A 154 26.19 3.23 2.42
CA GLN A 154 25.68 2.16 3.28
C GLN A 154 24.29 1.73 2.82
N ASP A 155 24.06 0.41 2.72
CA ASP A 155 22.73 -0.12 2.52
C ASP A 155 21.85 0.11 3.76
N CYS A 156 20.71 0.75 3.56
CA CYS A 156 19.72 1.09 4.58
C CYS A 156 18.31 0.69 4.15
N HIS A 157 18.20 -0.27 3.23
CA HIS A 157 16.95 -0.76 2.64
C HIS A 157 15.83 -0.95 3.65
N SER A 158 16.09 -1.60 4.78
CA SER A 158 15.06 -1.91 5.80
C SER A 158 14.96 -0.85 6.92
N MET A 159 15.55 0.34 6.76
CA MET A 159 15.68 1.30 7.88
C MET A 159 14.34 1.97 8.25
N ILE A 160 13.48 2.24 7.27
CA ILE A 160 12.21 2.96 7.47
C ILE A 160 11.06 1.98 7.75
N GLN A 161 11.09 0.81 7.15
CA GLN A 161 10.02 -0.20 7.27
C GLN A 161 9.57 -0.49 8.72
N PRO A 162 10.47 -0.66 9.72
CA PRO A 162 10.04 -0.89 11.10
C PRO A 162 9.19 0.23 11.69
N GLN A 163 9.41 1.47 11.27
CA GLN A 163 8.62 2.62 11.73
C GLN A 163 7.22 2.66 11.12
N ARG A 164 7.02 2.02 9.98
CA ARG A 164 5.73 1.89 9.30
C ARG A 164 4.89 0.72 9.79
N LEU A 165 5.49 -0.23 10.52
CA LEU A 165 4.76 -1.40 11.05
C LEU A 165 3.68 -1.01 12.04
N VAL A 166 4.02 -0.17 13.02
CA VAL A 166 3.10 0.32 14.05
C VAL A 166 2.63 1.71 13.64
N LYS A 167 1.33 1.84 13.36
CA LYS A 167 0.73 3.06 12.83
C LYS A 167 0.58 4.11 13.92
N THR A 168 0.84 5.36 13.58
CA THR A 168 0.52 6.49 14.44
C THR A 168 -1.00 6.71 14.52
N ALA A 169 -1.46 7.51 15.45
CA ALA A 169 -2.88 7.87 15.55
C ALA A 169 -3.41 8.55 14.27
N GLN A 170 -2.57 9.34 13.59
CA GLN A 170 -2.93 9.99 12.33
C GLN A 170 -3.03 8.99 11.17
N GLU A 171 -2.09 8.07 11.09
CA GLU A 171 -2.14 6.97 10.10
C GLU A 171 -3.39 6.12 10.28
N LEU A 172 -3.71 5.73 11.52
CA LEU A 172 -4.93 4.98 11.83
C LEU A 172 -6.20 5.75 11.49
N SER A 173 -6.21 7.07 11.70
CA SER A 173 -7.34 7.91 11.29
C SER A 173 -7.55 7.83 9.78
N ALA A 174 -6.50 8.02 8.97
CA ALA A 174 -6.58 7.92 7.52
C ALA A 174 -7.01 6.51 7.05
N MET A 175 -6.49 5.47 7.70
CA MET A 175 -6.85 4.09 7.38
C MET A 175 -8.30 3.74 7.75
N ARG A 176 -8.81 4.24 8.86
CA ARG A 176 -10.22 4.08 9.25
C ARG A 176 -11.15 4.81 8.27
N GLU A 177 -10.72 5.97 7.75
CA GLU A 177 -11.46 6.67 6.70
C GLU A 177 -11.44 5.88 5.39
N ALA A 178 -10.28 5.34 4.98
CA ALA A 178 -10.20 4.43 3.83
C ALA A 178 -11.13 3.22 4.01
N GLY A 179 -11.16 2.61 5.22
CA GLY A 179 -12.05 1.51 5.56
C GLY A 179 -13.53 1.90 5.50
N GLY A 180 -13.88 3.10 5.98
CA GLY A 180 -15.25 3.63 5.90
C GLY A 180 -15.71 3.85 4.46
N VAL A 181 -14.85 4.44 3.62
CA VAL A 181 -15.11 4.57 2.18
C VAL A 181 -15.30 3.20 1.53
N LEU A 182 -14.40 2.25 1.84
CA LEU A 182 -14.49 0.89 1.29
C LEU A 182 -15.77 0.17 1.72
N LYS A 183 -16.20 0.35 2.97
CA LYS A 183 -17.47 -0.20 3.45
C LYS A 183 -18.65 0.33 2.65
N GLU A 184 -18.74 1.65 2.46
CA GLU A 184 -19.80 2.26 1.67
C GLU A 184 -19.79 1.75 0.22
N VAL A 185 -18.60 1.53 -0.37
CA VAL A 185 -18.45 0.93 -1.70
C VAL A 185 -18.92 -0.52 -1.72
N CYS A 186 -18.54 -1.34 -0.73
CA CYS A 186 -19.00 -2.73 -0.64
C CYS A 186 -20.52 -2.83 -0.49
N ASP A 187 -21.11 -1.98 0.35
CA ASP A 187 -22.55 -1.96 0.59
C ASP A 187 -23.30 -1.49 -0.67
N GLY A 188 -22.87 -0.41 -1.30
CA GLY A 188 -23.49 0.11 -2.53
C GLY A 188 -23.27 -0.78 -3.75
N ALA A 189 -22.21 -1.59 -3.78
CA ALA A 189 -21.96 -2.53 -4.87
C ALA A 189 -23.12 -3.55 -5.04
N ARG A 190 -23.82 -3.88 -3.97
CA ARG A 190 -25.01 -4.77 -4.02
C ARG A 190 -26.11 -4.26 -4.94
N ASP A 191 -26.25 -2.94 -5.06
CA ASP A 191 -27.26 -2.33 -5.92
C ASP A 191 -26.91 -2.42 -7.41
N PHE A 192 -25.61 -2.53 -7.70
CA PHE A 192 -25.11 -2.59 -9.07
C PHE A 192 -24.96 -4.02 -9.59
N ILE A 193 -24.62 -4.95 -8.69
CA ILE A 193 -24.35 -6.35 -9.05
C ILE A 193 -25.67 -7.10 -9.17
N ARG A 194 -26.11 -7.29 -10.42
CA ARG A 194 -27.37 -7.97 -10.76
C ARG A 194 -27.16 -8.90 -11.96
N PRO A 195 -27.84 -10.07 -12.00
CA PRO A 195 -27.77 -10.96 -13.14
C PRO A 195 -28.12 -10.26 -14.45
N GLY A 196 -27.39 -10.57 -15.50
CA GLY A 196 -27.62 -10.01 -16.84
C GLY A 196 -26.96 -8.66 -17.10
N ARG A 197 -26.39 -8.00 -16.08
CA ARG A 197 -25.53 -6.83 -16.32
C ARG A 197 -24.14 -7.24 -16.79
N LYS A 198 -23.52 -6.39 -17.55
CA LYS A 198 -22.14 -6.59 -17.99
C LYS A 198 -21.16 -6.12 -16.92
N GLU A 199 -20.07 -6.85 -16.79
CA GLU A 199 -19.02 -6.59 -15.80
C GLU A 199 -18.52 -5.14 -15.85
N TYR A 200 -18.20 -4.61 -17.05
CA TYR A 200 -17.68 -3.25 -17.18
C TYR A 200 -18.67 -2.16 -16.71
N GLU A 201 -19.99 -2.41 -16.81
CA GLU A 201 -21.02 -1.49 -16.33
C GLU A 201 -21.03 -1.43 -14.81
N ILE A 202 -20.93 -2.60 -14.17
CA ILE A 202 -20.89 -2.71 -12.72
C ILE A 202 -19.60 -2.08 -12.18
N VAL A 203 -18.47 -2.37 -12.80
CA VAL A 203 -17.16 -1.80 -12.39
C VAL A 203 -17.16 -0.28 -12.54
N ALA A 204 -17.75 0.27 -13.58
CA ALA A 204 -17.89 1.72 -13.76
C ALA A 204 -18.72 2.37 -12.63
N ASP A 205 -19.81 1.72 -12.22
CA ASP A 205 -20.62 2.21 -11.09
C ASP A 205 -19.88 2.13 -9.75
N ILE A 206 -19.14 1.03 -9.52
CA ILE A 206 -18.31 0.87 -8.30
C ILE A 206 -17.20 1.92 -8.28
N ASP A 207 -16.48 2.14 -9.38
CA ASP A 207 -15.42 3.16 -9.46
C ASP A 207 -15.99 4.56 -9.20
N ARG A 208 -17.13 4.89 -9.84
CA ARG A 208 -17.82 6.15 -9.61
C ARG A 208 -18.19 6.33 -8.14
N LEU A 209 -18.80 5.31 -7.51
CA LEU A 209 -19.17 5.36 -6.10
C LEU A 209 -17.95 5.59 -5.20
N ALA A 210 -16.85 4.89 -5.44
CA ALA A 210 -15.62 5.08 -4.68
C ALA A 210 -15.08 6.52 -4.79
N ARG A 211 -15.08 7.08 -6.00
CA ARG A 211 -14.67 8.48 -6.22
C ARG A 211 -15.62 9.47 -5.55
N ASP A 212 -16.92 9.25 -5.63
CA ASP A 212 -17.94 10.09 -4.97
C ASP A 212 -17.78 10.09 -3.44
N LYS A 213 -17.21 9.02 -2.87
CA LYS A 213 -16.92 8.88 -1.43
C LYS A 213 -15.50 9.36 -1.04
N GLY A 214 -14.72 9.86 -1.98
CA GLY A 214 -13.40 10.46 -1.73
C GLY A 214 -12.21 9.52 -1.89
N ALA A 215 -12.37 8.34 -2.52
CA ALA A 215 -11.24 7.49 -2.83
C ALA A 215 -10.28 8.16 -3.82
N GLU A 216 -8.99 8.20 -3.49
CA GLU A 216 -7.93 8.68 -4.39
C GLU A 216 -7.63 7.69 -5.51
N ASP A 217 -7.72 6.41 -5.18
CA ASP A 217 -7.52 5.31 -6.11
C ASP A 217 -8.38 4.12 -5.71
N ILE A 218 -8.69 3.26 -6.66
CA ILE A 218 -9.43 2.02 -6.43
C ILE A 218 -8.82 0.91 -7.27
N ARG A 219 -8.74 -0.28 -6.71
CA ARG A 219 -8.37 -1.51 -7.40
C ARG A 219 -9.54 -2.48 -7.33
N ILE A 220 -9.88 -3.05 -8.48
CA ILE A 220 -11.01 -3.95 -8.62
C ILE A 220 -10.52 -5.19 -9.37
N LEU A 221 -10.72 -6.36 -8.77
CA LEU A 221 -10.62 -7.65 -9.44
C LEU A 221 -11.95 -8.37 -9.30
N THR A 222 -12.36 -9.11 -10.32
CA THR A 222 -13.69 -9.69 -10.38
C THR A 222 -13.65 -11.08 -11.00
N GLY A 223 -14.66 -11.88 -10.73
CA GLY A 223 -14.86 -13.13 -11.46
C GLY A 223 -15.80 -14.13 -10.81
N GLU A 224 -16.21 -15.12 -11.58
CA GLU A 224 -17.07 -16.23 -11.14
C GLU A 224 -16.25 -17.46 -10.71
N LYS A 225 -15.13 -17.72 -11.41
CA LYS A 225 -14.25 -18.90 -11.15
C LYS A 225 -12.89 -18.51 -10.63
N ARG A 226 -12.39 -17.34 -11.00
CA ARG A 226 -11.11 -16.77 -10.56
C ARG A 226 -11.17 -15.26 -10.64
N LEU A 227 -10.37 -14.59 -9.85
CA LEU A 227 -10.23 -13.14 -9.93
C LEU A 227 -9.42 -12.75 -11.17
N ASN A 228 -9.94 -11.79 -11.91
CA ASN A 228 -9.29 -11.21 -13.09
C ASN A 228 -9.44 -9.68 -13.05
N PRO A 229 -8.60 -8.94 -13.78
CA PRO A 229 -8.91 -7.55 -14.10
C PRO A 229 -10.27 -7.47 -14.83
N PRO A 230 -11.02 -6.39 -14.62
CA PRO A 230 -12.33 -6.22 -15.28
C PRO A 230 -12.25 -6.31 -16.80
N SER A 231 -13.23 -6.95 -17.39
CA SER A 231 -13.31 -7.14 -18.84
C SER A 231 -13.98 -5.95 -19.55
N PHE A 232 -13.77 -5.87 -20.86
CA PHE A 232 -14.31 -4.81 -21.71
C PHE A 232 -15.75 -5.08 -22.16
N LYS A 233 -16.30 -4.21 -23.02
CA LYS A 233 -17.68 -4.25 -23.55
C LYS A 233 -18.12 -5.58 -24.17
N GLN A 234 -17.20 -6.39 -24.67
CA GLN A 234 -17.49 -7.71 -25.25
C GLN A 234 -17.71 -8.80 -24.21
N ALA A 235 -17.46 -8.52 -22.94
CA ALA A 235 -17.64 -9.48 -21.88
C ALA A 235 -19.09 -10.00 -21.82
N ALA A 236 -19.22 -11.26 -21.40
CA ALA A 236 -20.51 -11.85 -21.06
C ALA A 236 -21.19 -11.10 -19.91
N ASN A 237 -22.50 -11.29 -19.80
CA ASN A 237 -23.22 -10.84 -18.62
C ASN A 237 -22.84 -11.70 -17.42
N ILE A 238 -22.85 -11.11 -16.23
CA ILE A 238 -22.66 -11.88 -14.99
C ILE A 238 -23.83 -12.85 -14.76
N GLY A 239 -23.51 -13.99 -14.16
CA GLY A 239 -24.45 -15.07 -13.87
C GLY A 239 -25.04 -15.01 -12.46
N ASP A 240 -25.07 -16.18 -11.84
CA ASP A 240 -25.75 -16.41 -10.55
C ASP A 240 -24.96 -15.98 -9.32
N HIS A 241 -23.67 -15.73 -9.46
CA HIS A 241 -22.80 -15.23 -8.41
C HIS A 241 -21.65 -14.44 -9.00
N TRP A 242 -21.02 -13.63 -8.16
CA TRP A 242 -19.86 -12.86 -8.58
C TRP A 242 -18.97 -12.50 -7.39
N ALA A 243 -17.69 -12.84 -7.47
CA ALA A 243 -16.71 -12.47 -6.49
C ALA A 243 -16.03 -11.16 -6.91
N VAL A 244 -15.82 -10.26 -5.94
CA VAL A 244 -15.19 -8.95 -6.14
C VAL A 244 -14.16 -8.72 -5.05
N TYR A 245 -12.94 -8.45 -5.45
CA TYR A 245 -11.91 -7.89 -4.61
C TYR A 245 -11.86 -6.38 -4.84
N LEU A 246 -11.88 -5.63 -3.77
CA LEU A 246 -11.87 -4.17 -3.77
C LEU A 246 -10.75 -3.68 -2.85
N ALA A 247 -10.00 -2.68 -3.31
CA ALA A 247 -9.14 -1.91 -2.43
C ALA A 247 -9.27 -0.43 -2.77
N VAL A 248 -9.40 0.42 -1.77
CA VAL A 248 -9.48 1.86 -1.93
C VAL A 248 -8.31 2.54 -1.23
N GLN A 249 -7.85 3.64 -1.81
CA GLN A 249 -6.85 4.52 -1.23
C GLN A 249 -7.51 5.84 -0.82
N HIS A 250 -7.26 6.25 0.42
CA HIS A 250 -7.65 7.55 0.94
C HIS A 250 -6.47 8.15 1.70
N GLU A 251 -6.14 9.41 1.41
CA GLU A 251 -4.96 10.10 1.98
C GLU A 251 -3.68 9.21 1.96
N ARG A 252 -3.42 8.56 0.84
CA ARG A 252 -2.31 7.63 0.55
C ARG A 252 -2.43 6.25 1.20
N TYR A 253 -3.34 6.06 2.18
CA TYR A 253 -3.50 4.78 2.90
C TYR A 253 -4.54 3.90 2.24
N TRP A 254 -4.29 2.61 2.28
CA TRP A 254 -5.13 1.60 1.67
C TRP A 254 -5.97 0.85 2.70
N ALA A 255 -7.17 0.48 2.29
CA ALA A 255 -7.98 -0.58 2.88
C ALA A 255 -8.46 -1.51 1.77
N GLU A 256 -8.61 -2.81 2.07
CA GLU A 256 -9.07 -3.80 1.11
C GLU A 256 -10.14 -4.73 1.69
N ALA A 257 -10.96 -5.28 0.81
CA ALA A 257 -12.01 -6.22 1.13
C ALA A 257 -12.26 -7.21 -0.02
N GLY A 258 -12.70 -8.40 0.34
CA GLY A 258 -13.21 -9.39 -0.60
C GLY A 258 -14.68 -9.69 -0.32
N ARG A 259 -15.49 -9.81 -1.36
CA ARG A 259 -16.92 -10.15 -1.23
C ARG A 259 -17.36 -11.10 -2.33
N THR A 260 -18.24 -12.05 -1.98
CA THR A 260 -18.97 -12.85 -2.96
C THR A 260 -20.43 -12.48 -2.92
N PHE A 261 -20.96 -12.04 -4.04
CA PHE A 261 -22.36 -11.72 -4.24
C PHE A 261 -23.06 -12.93 -4.81
N ILE A 262 -24.02 -13.48 -4.05
CA ILE A 262 -24.81 -14.64 -4.42
C ILE A 262 -26.16 -14.15 -4.91
N LEU A 263 -26.40 -14.29 -6.20
CA LEU A 263 -27.52 -13.69 -6.92
C LEU A 263 -28.68 -14.70 -7.14
N ALA A 264 -28.39 -15.99 -6.98
CA ALA A 264 -29.36 -17.07 -7.06
C ALA A 264 -29.62 -17.71 -5.68
N ASN A 265 -30.65 -18.55 -5.58
CA ASN A 265 -30.90 -19.32 -4.36
C ASN A 265 -30.01 -20.58 -4.33
N ASP A 266 -28.74 -20.40 -4.05
CA ASP A 266 -27.73 -21.46 -3.94
C ASP A 266 -27.34 -21.66 -2.46
N ALA A 267 -27.90 -22.68 -1.84
CA ALA A 267 -27.66 -22.96 -0.43
C ALA A 267 -26.19 -23.35 -0.18
N LYS A 268 -25.60 -24.19 -1.05
CA LYS A 268 -24.19 -24.63 -0.87
C LYS A 268 -23.21 -23.46 -0.97
N LEU A 269 -23.43 -22.55 -1.92
CA LEU A 269 -22.59 -21.36 -2.06
C LEU A 269 -22.76 -20.42 -0.86
N LYS A 270 -23.98 -20.30 -0.31
CA LYS A 270 -24.24 -19.53 0.92
C LYS A 270 -23.48 -20.12 2.11
N ASP A 271 -23.54 -21.44 2.27
CA ASP A 271 -22.82 -22.15 3.34
C ASP A 271 -21.30 -21.98 3.19
N ALA A 272 -20.77 -22.10 1.96
CA ALA A 272 -19.36 -21.88 1.67
C ALA A 272 -18.92 -20.43 1.96
N TYR A 273 -19.76 -19.46 1.65
CA TYR A 273 -19.48 -18.05 1.94
C TYR A 273 -19.52 -17.77 3.45
N THR A 274 -20.49 -18.36 4.18
CA THR A 274 -20.53 -18.28 5.64
C THR A 274 -19.29 -18.90 6.24
N ARG A 275 -18.84 -20.05 5.72
CA ARG A 275 -17.58 -20.68 6.14
C ARG A 275 -16.38 -19.77 5.93
N ALA A 276 -16.28 -19.07 4.79
CA ALA A 276 -15.22 -18.10 4.54
C ALA A 276 -15.20 -16.96 5.58
N GLN A 277 -16.39 -16.48 6.00
CA GLN A 277 -16.52 -15.47 7.05
C GLN A 277 -16.08 -15.99 8.42
N GLU A 278 -16.44 -17.24 8.77
CA GLU A 278 -15.99 -17.90 10.00
C GLU A 278 -14.46 -18.06 10.04
N ILE A 279 -13.84 -18.45 8.92
CA ILE A 279 -12.38 -18.59 8.81
C ILE A 279 -11.70 -17.23 9.02
N ILE A 280 -12.17 -16.18 8.37
CA ILE A 280 -11.62 -14.81 8.59
C ILE A 280 -11.79 -14.39 10.05
N THR A 281 -12.92 -14.71 10.68
CA THR A 281 -13.13 -14.42 12.11
C THR A 281 -12.13 -15.18 12.98
N ALA A 282 -11.88 -16.46 12.69
CA ALA A 282 -10.90 -17.27 13.41
C ALA A 282 -9.47 -16.75 13.24
N MET A 283 -9.09 -16.33 12.02
CA MET A 283 -7.81 -15.69 11.75
C MET A 283 -7.69 -14.34 12.48
N ALA A 284 -8.73 -13.50 12.44
CA ALA A 284 -8.75 -12.20 13.10
C ALA A 284 -8.60 -12.32 14.63
N ASN A 285 -9.10 -13.38 15.24
CA ASN A 285 -8.94 -13.66 16.68
C ASN A 285 -7.47 -13.87 17.10
N GLN A 286 -6.55 -14.09 16.15
CA GLN A 286 -5.10 -14.12 16.40
C GLN A 286 -4.47 -12.73 16.41
N LEU A 287 -5.18 -11.72 15.90
CA LEU A 287 -4.68 -10.33 15.84
C LEU A 287 -4.79 -9.66 17.21
N LYS A 288 -3.84 -9.95 18.08
CA LYS A 288 -3.73 -9.36 19.41
C LYS A 288 -2.28 -9.06 19.75
N PRO A 289 -2.00 -8.05 20.57
CA PRO A 289 -0.63 -7.74 21.00
C PRO A 289 0.05 -8.95 21.63
N GLY A 290 1.30 -9.21 21.25
CA GLY A 290 2.06 -10.38 21.67
C GLY A 290 1.81 -11.65 20.86
N GLY A 291 0.79 -11.68 19.99
CA GLY A 291 0.51 -12.79 19.08
C GLY A 291 1.61 -12.93 18.01
N ALA A 292 1.84 -14.15 17.53
CA ALA A 292 2.72 -14.40 16.40
C ALA A 292 1.95 -14.29 15.07
N VAL A 293 2.54 -13.66 14.06
CA VAL A 293 1.96 -13.60 12.72
C VAL A 293 1.76 -15.00 12.14
N ALA A 294 2.67 -15.94 12.41
CA ALA A 294 2.57 -17.33 11.99
C ALA A 294 1.30 -18.05 12.51
N ALA A 295 0.76 -17.67 13.66
CA ALA A 295 -0.46 -18.26 14.19
C ALA A 295 -1.70 -18.01 13.29
N ILE A 296 -1.67 -16.94 12.49
CA ILE A 296 -2.72 -16.64 11.49
C ILE A 296 -2.71 -17.71 10.40
N ASP A 297 -1.52 -18.08 9.93
CA ASP A 297 -1.34 -19.10 8.89
C ASP A 297 -1.72 -20.50 9.40
N GLU A 298 -1.33 -20.86 10.63
CA GLU A 298 -1.71 -22.12 11.26
C GLU A 298 -3.24 -22.26 11.37
N ILE A 299 -3.94 -21.19 11.74
CA ILE A 299 -5.41 -21.17 11.76
C ILE A 299 -5.97 -21.33 10.35
N ALA A 300 -5.44 -20.58 9.39
CA ALA A 300 -5.89 -20.67 7.99
C ALA A 300 -5.70 -22.09 7.44
N GLN A 301 -4.55 -22.70 7.68
CA GLN A 301 -4.26 -24.07 7.24
C GLN A 301 -5.25 -25.08 7.83
N ARG A 302 -5.51 -25.00 9.14
CA ARG A 302 -6.44 -25.90 9.83
C ARG A 302 -7.86 -25.72 9.31
N GLU A 303 -8.33 -24.49 9.18
CA GLU A 303 -9.71 -24.19 8.84
C GLU A 303 -10.04 -24.38 7.36
N LEU A 304 -9.10 -24.11 6.46
CA LEU A 304 -9.27 -24.34 5.03
C LEU A 304 -9.11 -25.81 4.63
N GLY A 305 -8.31 -26.59 5.37
CA GLY A 305 -8.06 -27.99 5.05
C GLY A 305 -7.54 -28.16 3.62
N GLU A 306 -8.26 -28.92 2.79
CA GLU A 306 -7.90 -29.19 1.40
C GLU A 306 -7.82 -27.94 0.51
N PHE A 307 -8.55 -26.88 0.84
CA PHE A 307 -8.53 -25.62 0.10
C PHE A 307 -7.30 -24.74 0.38
N TYR A 308 -6.53 -25.05 1.44
CA TYR A 308 -5.41 -24.20 1.86
C TYR A 308 -4.37 -24.01 0.76
N ALA A 309 -3.98 -25.07 0.07
CA ALA A 309 -2.97 -25.00 -0.99
C ALA A 309 -3.35 -24.03 -2.13
N THR A 310 -4.64 -23.98 -2.47
CA THR A 310 -5.15 -23.04 -3.49
C THR A 310 -5.33 -21.63 -2.92
N ALA A 311 -5.83 -21.52 -1.71
CA ALA A 311 -6.07 -20.23 -1.07
C ALA A 311 -4.75 -19.48 -0.77
N SER A 312 -3.70 -20.18 -0.35
CA SER A 312 -2.39 -19.60 -0.02
C SER A 312 -1.71 -18.92 -1.21
N VAL A 313 -1.98 -19.36 -2.45
CA VAL A 313 -1.45 -18.73 -3.66
C VAL A 313 -1.91 -17.28 -3.84
N TYR A 314 -3.07 -16.93 -3.30
CA TYR A 314 -3.60 -15.56 -3.35
C TYR A 314 -3.11 -14.68 -2.19
N GLY A 315 -2.29 -15.24 -1.28
CA GLY A 315 -1.84 -14.56 -0.07
C GLY A 315 -2.98 -14.37 0.95
N LEU A 316 -2.92 -15.12 2.05
CA LEU A 316 -4.00 -15.14 3.07
C LEU A 316 -4.01 -13.90 3.95
N ALA A 317 -2.85 -13.33 4.23
CA ALA A 317 -2.73 -12.10 5.01
C ALA A 317 -1.41 -11.38 4.74
N ASN A 318 -1.44 -10.08 4.90
CA ASN A 318 -0.26 -9.21 4.88
C ASN A 318 -0.55 -7.91 5.63
N GLY A 319 0.49 -7.19 6.00
CA GLY A 319 0.36 -5.83 6.46
C GLY A 319 -0.18 -4.90 5.37
N ILE A 320 -0.93 -3.90 5.77
CA ILE A 320 -1.51 -2.89 4.87
C ILE A 320 -1.30 -1.49 5.46
N GLY A 321 -1.12 -0.49 4.61
CA GLY A 321 -0.91 0.89 5.03
C GLY A 321 -0.74 1.80 3.84
N LEU A 322 0.44 2.44 3.69
CA LEU A 322 0.78 3.21 2.49
C LEU A 322 0.90 2.31 1.26
N ASN A 323 1.32 1.08 1.44
CA ASN A 323 1.26 0.06 0.41
C ASN A 323 0.17 -0.97 0.74
N GLN A 324 -0.49 -1.52 -0.27
CA GLN A 324 -1.44 -2.62 -0.09
C GLN A 324 -0.77 -3.90 0.36
N TRP A 325 0.50 -4.05 0.06
CA TRP A 325 1.31 -5.22 0.34
C TRP A 325 2.57 -4.78 1.05
N GLU A 326 2.54 -4.80 2.38
CA GLU A 326 3.67 -4.43 3.23
C GLU A 326 3.79 -5.38 4.43
N ALA A 327 4.88 -5.26 5.17
CA ALA A 327 5.06 -6.05 6.39
C ALA A 327 3.96 -5.74 7.45
N PRO A 328 3.58 -6.73 8.29
CA PRO A 328 4.15 -8.08 8.34
C PRO A 328 3.60 -9.01 7.25
N PHE A 329 4.38 -10.03 6.85
CA PHE A 329 3.98 -11.06 5.89
C PHE A 329 3.84 -12.40 6.59
N LEU A 330 2.97 -13.29 6.07
CA LEU A 330 2.79 -14.63 6.63
C LEU A 330 3.95 -15.57 6.31
N ASN A 331 4.59 -15.39 5.16
CA ASN A 331 5.65 -16.26 4.68
C ASN A 331 6.81 -15.48 4.06
N GLU A 332 7.96 -16.14 3.92
CA GLU A 332 9.17 -15.52 3.39
C GLU A 332 9.10 -15.22 1.89
N ASP A 333 8.31 -15.96 1.12
CA ASP A 333 8.20 -15.73 -0.33
C ASP A 333 7.49 -14.42 -0.61
N ASP A 334 6.44 -14.11 0.16
CA ASP A 334 5.74 -12.83 0.10
C ASP A 334 6.66 -11.68 0.48
N ALA A 335 7.46 -11.84 1.54
CA ALA A 335 8.43 -10.83 1.97
C ALA A 335 9.50 -10.60 0.89
N ARG A 336 10.03 -11.65 0.28
CA ARG A 336 11.04 -11.56 -0.80
C ARG A 336 10.52 -10.83 -2.04
N GLN A 337 9.24 -11.00 -2.40
CA GLN A 337 8.65 -10.33 -3.57
C GLN A 337 8.70 -8.80 -3.46
N VAL A 338 8.67 -8.26 -2.26
CA VAL A 338 8.73 -6.81 -2.00
C VAL A 338 10.07 -6.37 -1.43
N GLY A 339 11.08 -7.26 -1.44
CA GLY A 339 12.39 -6.97 -0.89
C GLY A 339 12.41 -6.72 0.62
N ALA A 340 11.40 -7.21 1.33
CA ALA A 340 11.34 -7.06 2.78
C ALA A 340 12.34 -7.98 3.49
N ALA A 341 12.81 -7.56 4.66
CA ALA A 341 13.58 -8.42 5.53
C ALA A 341 12.72 -9.63 5.97
N SER A 342 13.40 -10.75 6.25
CA SER A 342 12.80 -12.04 6.65
C SER A 342 11.62 -11.89 7.61
N VAL A 343 10.59 -12.69 7.37
CA VAL A 343 9.34 -12.78 8.15
C VAL A 343 9.55 -13.32 9.57
N GLY A 344 10.75 -13.82 9.87
CA GLY A 344 11.05 -14.54 11.10
C GLY A 344 10.41 -13.89 12.33
N ALA A 345 9.58 -14.66 13.03
CA ALA A 345 9.02 -14.37 14.36
C ALA A 345 8.46 -12.95 14.57
N THR A 346 7.76 -12.38 13.59
CA THR A 346 7.12 -11.07 13.78
C THR A 346 6.02 -11.21 14.82
N THR A 347 6.22 -10.53 15.95
CA THR A 347 5.22 -10.38 16.99
C THR A 347 4.29 -9.23 16.65
N LEU A 348 2.99 -9.45 16.76
CA LEU A 348 1.99 -8.41 16.56
C LEU A 348 2.05 -7.39 17.70
N ASN A 349 2.06 -6.13 17.34
CA ASN A 349 1.94 -5.02 18.28
C ASN A 349 0.61 -4.28 18.07
N GLU A 350 0.15 -3.60 19.11
CA GLU A 350 -0.96 -2.68 19.00
C GLU A 350 -0.71 -1.66 17.89
N HIS A 351 -1.74 -1.27 17.16
CA HIS A 351 -1.72 -0.36 16.02
C HIS A 351 -1.04 -0.90 14.75
N MET A 352 -0.70 -2.17 14.69
CA MET A 352 -0.43 -2.82 13.41
C MET A 352 -1.74 -3.00 12.64
N THR A 353 -1.66 -2.96 11.31
CA THR A 353 -2.81 -3.16 10.43
C THR A 353 -2.53 -4.26 9.44
N LEU A 354 -3.49 -5.17 9.29
CA LEU A 354 -3.38 -6.32 8.39
C LEU A 354 -4.64 -6.48 7.56
N ALA A 355 -4.46 -6.88 6.31
CA ALA A 355 -5.53 -7.40 5.48
C ALA A 355 -5.57 -8.92 5.61
N LEU A 356 -6.75 -9.47 5.83
CA LEU A 356 -7.00 -10.91 5.86
C LEU A 356 -7.96 -11.27 4.72
N ARG A 357 -7.70 -12.35 4.01
CA ARG A 357 -8.56 -12.83 2.93
C ARG A 357 -8.55 -14.35 2.82
N VAL A 358 -9.69 -14.88 2.44
CA VAL A 358 -9.89 -16.28 2.12
C VAL A 358 -10.51 -16.37 0.75
N ILE A 359 -9.91 -17.16 -0.11
CA ILE A 359 -10.36 -17.40 -1.47
C ILE A 359 -10.23 -18.90 -1.77
N PHE A 360 -11.30 -19.52 -2.22
CA PHE A 360 -11.31 -20.91 -2.66
C PHE A 360 -12.44 -21.15 -3.67
N GLU A 361 -12.36 -22.28 -4.36
CA GLU A 361 -13.37 -22.68 -5.33
C GLU A 361 -14.19 -23.86 -4.76
N THR A 362 -15.50 -23.79 -4.92
CA THR A 362 -16.42 -24.92 -4.63
C THR A 362 -17.39 -25.08 -5.78
N GLU A 363 -17.53 -26.30 -6.29
CA GLU A 363 -18.43 -26.66 -7.43
C GLU A 363 -18.26 -25.72 -8.64
N GLY A 364 -17.02 -25.30 -8.94
CA GLY A 364 -16.71 -24.40 -10.07
C GLY A 364 -17.06 -22.92 -9.82
N LYS A 365 -17.35 -22.55 -8.58
CA LYS A 365 -17.71 -21.19 -8.15
C LYS A 365 -16.67 -20.65 -7.18
N LEU A 366 -16.25 -19.42 -7.41
CA LEU A 366 -15.28 -18.74 -6.56
C LEU A 366 -15.96 -18.18 -5.31
N VAL A 367 -15.41 -18.49 -4.14
CA VAL A 367 -15.77 -17.89 -2.86
C VAL A 367 -14.63 -16.99 -2.41
N LEU A 368 -14.95 -15.76 -2.09
CA LEU A 368 -14.03 -14.75 -1.57
C LEU A 368 -14.67 -14.00 -0.42
N PHE A 369 -13.99 -13.98 0.71
CA PHE A 369 -14.26 -13.05 1.80
C PHE A 369 -12.96 -12.53 2.39
N GLY A 370 -12.90 -11.24 2.72
CA GLY A 370 -11.74 -10.61 3.33
C GLY A 370 -12.05 -9.20 3.82
N ASP A 371 -11.28 -8.76 4.81
CA ASP A 371 -11.36 -7.43 5.40
C ASP A 371 -9.99 -6.95 5.87
N SER A 372 -9.88 -5.65 6.10
CA SER A 372 -8.71 -5.02 6.73
C SER A 372 -8.98 -4.78 8.21
N PHE A 373 -7.97 -5.04 9.05
CA PHE A 373 -8.07 -5.00 10.51
C PHE A 373 -6.95 -4.16 11.13
N GLU A 374 -7.28 -3.53 12.25
CA GLU A 374 -6.35 -2.94 13.21
C GLU A 374 -6.17 -3.90 14.38
N VAL A 375 -4.93 -4.10 14.82
CA VAL A 375 -4.61 -4.76 16.10
C VAL A 375 -4.79 -3.76 17.22
N THR A 376 -5.74 -3.99 18.12
CA THR A 376 -5.98 -3.15 19.30
C THR A 376 -5.61 -3.87 20.59
N ALA A 377 -5.55 -3.16 21.70
CA ALA A 377 -5.31 -3.77 23.02
C ALA A 377 -6.30 -4.91 23.36
N SER A 378 -7.53 -4.84 22.83
CA SER A 378 -8.60 -5.85 23.05
C SER A 378 -8.69 -6.91 21.94
N GLY A 379 -7.84 -6.86 20.90
CA GLY A 379 -7.85 -7.77 19.75
C GLY A 379 -8.11 -7.07 18.43
N ALA A 380 -8.54 -7.82 17.43
CA ALA A 380 -8.80 -7.29 16.09
C ALA A 380 -9.99 -6.33 16.07
N LYS A 381 -9.84 -5.24 15.34
CA LYS A 381 -10.92 -4.32 15.00
C LYS A 381 -10.95 -4.13 13.48
N SER A 382 -12.06 -4.48 12.82
CA SER A 382 -12.20 -4.22 11.38
C SER A 382 -12.13 -2.73 11.10
N LEU A 383 -11.43 -2.35 10.02
CA LEU A 383 -11.43 -0.98 9.50
C LEU A 383 -12.73 -0.65 8.74
N LEU A 384 -13.50 -1.67 8.34
CA LEU A 384 -14.77 -1.53 7.63
C LEU A 384 -15.95 -1.44 8.61
N GLN A 385 -15.90 -0.49 9.52
CA GLN A 385 -16.96 -0.24 10.50
C GLN A 385 -17.77 1.01 10.14
N ASP A 386 -19.00 1.08 10.65
CA ASP A 386 -19.77 2.32 10.62
C ASP A 386 -19.03 3.39 11.44
N LYS A 387 -19.07 4.63 10.95
CA LYS A 387 -18.48 5.80 11.62
C LYS A 387 -19.21 6.10 12.92
#